data_f94e666b345332457087970824504454
#
_entry.id   f94e666b345332457087970824504454
#
_cell.length_a   1.000
_cell.length_b   1.000
_cell.length_c   1.000
_cell.angle_alpha   90.00
_cell.angle_beta   90.00
_cell.angle_gamma   90.00
#
_symmetry.space_group_name_H-M   'P 1'
#
loop_
_entity.id
_entity.type
_entity.pdbx_description
1 polymer ?
#
loop_
_entity_poly.entity_id
_entity_poly.type
_entity_poly.pdbx_seq_one_letter_code
_entity_poly.pdbx_strand_id
1 'polypeptide(L)'
;VMKIIMLGAPGAGKGTQAKKIAEKYGIPHISTGDIFRANIKNGTELGQKAKTYMDQGLLVPDELVVDLVVDRVNQEDCTKGYVLDGFPRTIPQAEALDKALAAMGQKMDYAINVEVPDENIVNRMSGRRACVDCGATYHIVYAPTEKEDICDKCGGGLILRDDDKPETVLKRLGVYHEQTQPLIDYYTNAGILKEVDGTIDINDVFAAIVQILGE
;
A
#
# COMPACT_ATOMS: atom_id res chain seq x y z
N VAL A 1 -14.79 -11.49 10.50
CA VAL A 1 -14.64 -10.62 9.31
C VAL A 1 -13.69 -9.48 9.69
N MET A 2 -12.62 -9.31 8.92
CA MET A 2 -11.55 -8.37 9.27
C MET A 2 -11.25 -7.48 8.06
N LYS A 3 -11.60 -6.19 8.16
CA LYS A 3 -11.36 -5.19 7.12
C LYS A 3 -10.34 -4.18 7.63
N ILE A 4 -9.18 -4.14 6.97
CA ILE A 4 -8.00 -3.41 7.43
C ILE A 4 -7.55 -2.41 6.37
N ILE A 5 -7.23 -1.20 6.80
CA ILE A 5 -6.53 -0.19 5.99
C ILE A 5 -5.10 -0.08 6.49
N MET A 6 -4.14 -0.11 5.58
CA MET A 6 -2.73 0.19 5.87
C MET A 6 -2.43 1.63 5.52
N LEU A 7 -1.98 2.40 6.51
CA LEU A 7 -1.53 3.78 6.36
C LEU A 7 -0.02 3.87 6.58
N GLY A 8 0.59 4.90 6.05
CA GLY A 8 2.01 5.20 6.20
C GLY A 8 2.60 5.80 4.94
N ALA A 9 3.75 6.43 5.06
CA ALA A 9 4.45 7.05 3.95
C ALA A 9 4.85 6.02 2.87
N PRO A 10 5.09 6.46 1.63
CA PRO A 10 5.69 5.60 0.61
C PRO A 10 6.98 4.96 1.15
N GLY A 11 7.15 3.66 0.98
CA GLY A 11 8.34 2.96 1.48
C GLY A 11 8.38 2.65 2.99
N ALA A 12 7.30 2.91 3.72
CA ALA A 12 7.21 2.57 5.15
C ALA A 12 7.08 1.07 5.43
N GLY A 13 6.87 0.24 4.40
CA GLY A 13 6.72 -1.19 4.55
C GLY A 13 5.27 -1.69 4.58
N LYS A 14 4.30 -0.84 4.22
CA LYS A 14 2.88 -1.19 4.18
C LYS A 14 2.59 -2.45 3.35
N GLY A 15 3.12 -2.52 2.14
CA GLY A 15 2.89 -3.64 1.23
C GLY A 15 3.42 -4.96 1.78
N THR A 16 4.59 -4.95 2.40
CA THR A 16 5.18 -6.12 3.05
C THR A 16 4.30 -6.60 4.21
N GLN A 17 3.86 -5.70 5.06
CA GLN A 17 3.00 -6.04 6.19
C GLN A 17 1.60 -6.49 5.72
N ALA A 18 1.04 -5.82 4.73
CA ALA A 18 -0.25 -6.21 4.14
C ALA A 18 -0.24 -7.64 3.59
N LYS A 19 0.83 -8.05 2.91
CA LYS A 19 0.99 -9.43 2.42
C LYS A 19 1.04 -10.44 3.56
N LYS A 20 1.81 -10.14 4.61
CA LYS A 20 1.90 -11.01 5.80
C LYS A 20 0.57 -11.14 6.54
N ILE A 21 -0.19 -10.05 6.65
CA ILE A 21 -1.54 -10.05 7.24
C ILE A 21 -2.48 -10.90 6.39
N ALA A 22 -2.50 -10.67 5.08
CA ALA A 22 -3.34 -11.41 4.15
C ALA A 22 -3.10 -12.91 4.21
N GLU A 23 -1.84 -13.32 4.26
CA GLU A 23 -1.42 -14.72 4.37
C GLU A 23 -1.85 -15.34 5.71
N LYS A 24 -1.56 -14.66 6.83
CA LYS A 24 -1.90 -15.17 8.17
C LYS A 24 -3.40 -15.34 8.38
N TYR A 25 -4.20 -14.38 7.97
CA TYR A 25 -5.64 -14.35 8.22
C TYR A 25 -6.49 -14.91 7.07
N GLY A 26 -5.87 -15.32 5.97
CA GLY A 26 -6.58 -15.88 4.81
C GLY A 26 -7.52 -14.89 4.13
N ILE A 27 -7.14 -13.62 4.03
CA ILE A 27 -7.90 -12.54 3.40
C ILE A 27 -7.11 -11.94 2.23
N PRO A 28 -7.77 -11.38 1.20
CA PRO A 28 -7.06 -10.80 0.08
C PRO A 28 -6.32 -9.51 0.43
N HIS A 29 -5.15 -9.33 -0.16
CA HIS A 29 -4.39 -8.09 -0.18
C HIS A 29 -4.77 -7.29 -1.42
N ILE A 30 -5.30 -6.11 -1.23
CA ILE A 30 -5.71 -5.20 -2.31
C ILE A 30 -4.77 -4.01 -2.33
N SER A 31 -3.87 -3.97 -3.30
CA SER A 31 -2.93 -2.88 -3.54
C SER A 31 -3.33 -2.10 -4.79
N THR A 32 -3.76 -0.87 -4.62
CA THR A 32 -4.10 0.00 -5.77
C THR A 32 -2.88 0.28 -6.63
N GLY A 33 -1.72 0.47 -6.01
CA GLY A 33 -0.47 0.65 -6.74
C GLY A 33 -0.13 -0.54 -7.64
N ASP A 34 -0.29 -1.77 -7.15
CA ASP A 34 -0.05 -2.99 -7.94
C ASP A 34 -1.09 -3.15 -9.06
N ILE A 35 -2.35 -2.80 -8.80
CA ILE A 35 -3.41 -2.83 -9.83
C ILE A 35 -3.07 -1.84 -10.95
N PHE A 36 -2.69 -0.61 -10.62
CA PHE A 36 -2.30 0.38 -11.63
C PHE A 36 -1.04 -0.05 -12.39
N ARG A 37 -0.02 -0.57 -11.72
CA ARG A 37 1.20 -1.06 -12.39
C ARG A 37 0.92 -2.20 -13.35
N ALA A 38 0.03 -3.13 -13.00
CA ALA A 38 -0.40 -4.20 -13.90
C ALA A 38 -1.13 -3.65 -15.13
N ASN A 39 -2.00 -2.65 -14.95
CA ASN A 39 -2.68 -1.98 -16.06
C ASN A 39 -1.70 -1.19 -16.95
N ILE A 40 -0.68 -0.56 -16.38
CA ILE A 40 0.37 0.13 -17.15
C ILE A 40 1.14 -0.89 -18.00
N LYS A 41 1.54 -2.02 -17.41
CA LYS A 41 2.25 -3.08 -18.12
C LYS A 41 1.45 -3.66 -19.29
N ASN A 42 0.14 -3.81 -19.11
CA ASN A 42 -0.78 -4.32 -20.14
C ASN A 42 -1.25 -3.26 -21.13
N GLY A 43 -0.86 -2.01 -20.97
CA GLY A 43 -1.18 -0.90 -21.88
C GLY A 43 -2.67 -0.53 -21.92
N THR A 44 -3.42 -0.78 -20.85
CA THR A 44 -4.83 -0.42 -20.76
C THR A 44 -5.04 1.09 -20.72
N GLU A 45 -6.23 1.57 -21.06
CA GLU A 45 -6.57 2.99 -20.94
C GLU A 45 -6.43 3.49 -19.49
N LEU A 46 -6.87 2.70 -18.52
CA LEU A 46 -6.68 3.00 -17.09
C LEU A 46 -5.20 3.08 -16.74
N GLY A 47 -4.37 2.16 -17.23
CA GLY A 47 -2.93 2.18 -17.02
C GLY A 47 -2.26 3.42 -17.59
N GLN A 48 -2.63 3.84 -18.78
CA GLN A 48 -2.08 5.05 -19.41
C GLN A 48 -2.44 6.32 -18.61
N LYS A 49 -3.68 6.43 -18.16
CA LYS A 49 -4.12 7.55 -17.30
C LYS A 49 -3.39 7.55 -15.96
N ALA A 50 -3.31 6.40 -15.29
CA ALA A 50 -2.63 6.27 -14.01
C ALA A 50 -1.13 6.63 -14.11
N LYS A 51 -0.45 6.18 -15.16
CA LYS A 51 0.97 6.45 -15.40
C LYS A 51 1.29 7.94 -15.43
N THR A 52 0.43 8.74 -16.03
CA THR A 52 0.60 10.21 -16.13
C THR A 52 0.76 10.84 -14.73
N TYR A 53 0.06 10.35 -13.73
CA TYR A 53 0.14 10.82 -12.34
C TYR A 53 1.28 10.16 -11.57
N MET A 54 1.41 8.84 -11.67
CA MET A 54 2.38 8.05 -10.90
C MET A 54 3.83 8.43 -11.23
N ASP A 55 4.16 8.64 -12.49
CA ASP A 55 5.51 9.04 -12.93
C ASP A 55 5.91 10.41 -12.36
N GLN A 56 4.95 11.24 -12.03
CA GLN A 56 5.17 12.55 -11.40
C GLN A 56 5.13 12.50 -9.86
N GLY A 57 4.90 11.32 -9.26
CA GLY A 57 4.73 11.18 -7.81
C GLY A 57 3.40 11.72 -7.29
N LEU A 58 2.44 11.93 -8.16
CA LEU A 58 1.09 12.40 -7.83
C LEU A 58 0.13 11.23 -7.59
N LEU A 59 -0.97 11.52 -6.89
CA LEU A 59 -2.06 10.55 -6.73
C LEU A 59 -2.91 10.48 -8.00
N VAL A 60 -3.39 9.27 -8.30
CA VAL A 60 -4.41 9.09 -9.34
C VAL A 60 -5.72 9.75 -8.85
N PRO A 61 -6.50 10.42 -9.72
CA PRO A 61 -7.73 11.10 -9.32
C PRO A 61 -8.71 10.20 -8.55
N ASP A 62 -9.37 10.77 -7.55
CA ASP A 62 -10.27 10.05 -6.64
C ASP A 62 -11.35 9.24 -7.36
N GLU A 63 -11.95 9.80 -8.40
CA GLU A 63 -13.03 9.15 -9.17
C GLU A 63 -12.57 7.81 -9.78
N LEU A 64 -11.35 7.75 -10.29
CA LEU A 64 -10.80 6.53 -10.90
C LEU A 64 -10.49 5.46 -9.85
N VAL A 65 -10.02 5.88 -8.68
CA VAL A 65 -9.56 4.96 -7.62
C VAL A 65 -10.75 4.41 -6.83
N VAL A 66 -11.69 5.27 -6.46
CA VAL A 66 -12.85 4.89 -5.63
C VAL A 66 -13.67 3.79 -6.31
N ASP A 67 -14.05 3.98 -7.57
CA ASP A 67 -14.84 3.00 -8.31
C ASP A 67 -14.11 1.66 -8.40
N LEU A 68 -12.80 1.69 -8.68
CA LEU A 68 -11.97 0.50 -8.76
C LEU A 68 -11.97 -0.30 -7.44
N VAL A 69 -11.81 0.40 -6.31
CA VAL A 69 -11.75 -0.25 -4.99
C VAL A 69 -13.12 -0.75 -4.57
N VAL A 70 -14.18 0.02 -4.76
CA VAL A 70 -15.55 -0.41 -4.42
C VAL A 70 -15.92 -1.67 -5.19
N ASP A 71 -15.64 -1.74 -6.48
CA ASP A 71 -15.87 -2.94 -7.28
C ASP A 71 -15.05 -4.13 -6.75
N ARG A 72 -13.81 -3.89 -6.38
CA ARG A 72 -12.93 -4.96 -5.88
C ARG A 72 -13.37 -5.54 -4.54
N VAL A 73 -13.76 -4.71 -3.59
CA VAL A 73 -14.18 -5.18 -2.25
C VAL A 73 -15.55 -5.87 -2.26
N ASN A 74 -16.32 -5.71 -3.32
CA ASN A 74 -17.59 -6.39 -3.53
C ASN A 74 -17.44 -7.82 -4.10
N GLN A 75 -16.23 -8.24 -4.48
CA GLN A 75 -16.01 -9.59 -5.00
C GLN A 75 -16.12 -10.63 -3.88
N GLU A 76 -16.44 -11.85 -4.28
CA GLU A 76 -16.73 -12.96 -3.37
C GLU A 76 -15.58 -13.28 -2.40
N ASP A 77 -14.33 -13.17 -2.86
CA ASP A 77 -13.14 -13.41 -2.04
C ASP A 77 -12.94 -12.40 -0.90
N CYS A 78 -13.64 -11.26 -0.95
CA CYS A 78 -13.62 -10.21 0.09
C CYS A 78 -14.66 -10.41 1.21
N THR A 79 -15.46 -11.45 1.14
CA THR A 79 -16.56 -11.71 2.10
C THR A 79 -16.07 -11.87 3.53
N LYS A 80 -14.90 -12.48 3.73
CA LYS A 80 -14.28 -12.69 5.05
C LYS A 80 -13.43 -11.51 5.52
N GLY A 81 -13.25 -10.51 4.71
CA GLY A 81 -12.42 -9.36 4.97
C GLY A 81 -11.36 -9.13 3.90
N TYR A 82 -10.55 -8.13 4.09
CA TYR A 82 -9.47 -7.75 3.17
C TYR A 82 -8.51 -6.75 3.83
N VAL A 83 -7.33 -6.60 3.22
CA VAL A 83 -6.37 -5.56 3.57
C VAL A 83 -6.24 -4.60 2.39
N LEU A 84 -6.55 -3.33 2.62
CA LEU A 84 -6.34 -2.25 1.65
C LEU A 84 -4.96 -1.63 1.85
N ASP A 85 -4.16 -1.60 0.80
CA ASP A 85 -2.85 -0.98 0.76
C ASP A 85 -2.81 0.05 -0.37
N GLY A 86 -2.55 1.30 -0.01
CA GLY A 86 -2.53 2.40 -0.96
C GLY A 86 -3.89 3.04 -1.24
N PHE A 87 -4.91 2.71 -0.46
CA PHE A 87 -6.23 3.32 -0.49
C PHE A 87 -6.90 3.21 0.90
N PRO A 88 -7.60 4.24 1.40
CA PRO A 88 -7.66 5.59 0.85
C PRO A 88 -6.35 6.35 1.00
N ARG A 89 -6.14 7.36 0.17
CA ARG A 89 -4.98 8.27 0.25
C ARG A 89 -5.40 9.72 0.49
N THR A 90 -6.68 10.01 0.41
CA THR A 90 -7.26 11.34 0.65
C THR A 90 -8.51 11.25 1.50
N ILE A 91 -8.90 12.33 2.14
CA ILE A 91 -10.16 12.41 2.90
C ILE A 91 -11.38 12.10 2.03
N PRO A 92 -11.53 12.67 0.82
CA PRO A 92 -12.65 12.32 -0.05
C PRO A 92 -12.73 10.82 -0.38
N GLN A 93 -11.58 10.14 -0.56
CA GLN A 93 -11.55 8.69 -0.77
C GLN A 93 -12.02 7.92 0.46
N ALA A 94 -11.59 8.34 1.66
CA ALA A 94 -12.02 7.71 2.92
C ALA A 94 -13.52 7.87 3.15
N GLU A 95 -14.06 9.05 2.91
CA GLU A 95 -15.50 9.33 3.03
C GLU A 95 -16.32 8.50 2.03
N ALA A 96 -15.85 8.39 0.78
CA ALA A 96 -16.49 7.58 -0.26
C ALA A 96 -16.49 6.09 0.10
N LEU A 97 -15.38 5.59 0.65
CA LEU A 97 -15.28 4.21 1.12
C LEU A 97 -16.26 3.94 2.27
N ASP A 98 -16.28 4.82 3.27
CA ASP A 98 -17.19 4.69 4.41
C ASP A 98 -18.64 4.69 3.98
N LYS A 99 -19.02 5.57 3.06
CA LYS A 99 -20.36 5.63 2.48
C LYS A 99 -20.74 4.35 1.74
N ALA A 100 -19.84 3.82 0.92
CA ALA A 100 -20.06 2.58 0.18
C ALA A 100 -20.23 1.39 1.12
N LEU A 101 -19.40 1.28 2.16
CA LEU A 101 -19.49 0.22 3.16
C LEU A 101 -20.77 0.34 4.00
N ALA A 102 -21.15 1.54 4.41
CA ALA A 102 -22.38 1.78 5.16
C ALA A 102 -23.63 1.34 4.37
N ALA A 103 -23.66 1.57 3.06
CA ALA A 103 -24.71 1.09 2.17
C ALA A 103 -24.84 -0.45 2.15
N MET A 104 -23.74 -1.16 2.45
CA MET A 104 -23.70 -2.63 2.58
C MET A 104 -23.88 -3.12 4.03
N GLY A 105 -24.13 -2.22 4.98
CA GLY A 105 -24.19 -2.55 6.41
C GLY A 105 -22.84 -2.91 7.01
N GLN A 106 -21.75 -2.42 6.46
CA GLN A 106 -20.37 -2.75 6.83
C GLN A 106 -19.58 -1.51 7.27
N LYS A 107 -18.45 -1.73 7.92
CA LYS A 107 -17.49 -0.69 8.30
C LYS A 107 -16.07 -1.25 8.32
N MET A 108 -15.07 -0.38 8.25
CA MET A 108 -13.67 -0.76 8.49
C MET A 108 -13.46 -1.11 9.97
N ASP A 109 -12.68 -2.14 10.23
CA ASP A 109 -12.38 -2.61 11.59
C ASP A 109 -11.11 -1.97 12.15
N TYR A 110 -10.08 -1.82 11.33
CA TYR A 110 -8.79 -1.26 11.72
C TYR A 110 -8.20 -0.36 10.64
N ALA A 111 -7.55 0.71 11.08
CA ALA A 111 -6.60 1.47 10.27
C ALA A 111 -5.23 1.38 10.98
N ILE A 112 -4.26 0.73 10.36
CA ILE A 112 -2.93 0.52 10.93
C ILE A 112 -1.96 1.49 10.25
N ASN A 113 -1.43 2.43 11.05
CA ASN A 113 -0.40 3.35 10.60
C ASN A 113 0.99 2.79 10.91
N VAL A 114 1.77 2.55 9.86
CA VAL A 114 3.17 2.16 9.96
C VAL A 114 4.00 3.43 9.91
N GLU A 115 4.47 3.88 11.07
CA GLU A 115 5.18 5.16 11.21
C GLU A 115 6.67 5.01 10.93
N VAL A 116 7.18 5.79 10.00
CA VAL A 116 8.61 5.83 9.63
C VAL A 116 9.00 7.27 9.30
N PRO A 117 10.09 7.81 9.89
CA PRO A 117 10.58 9.14 9.57
C PRO A 117 10.99 9.29 8.10
N ASP A 118 10.83 10.48 7.53
CA ASP A 118 11.09 10.76 6.10
C ASP A 118 12.53 10.42 5.68
N GLU A 119 13.51 10.70 6.53
CA GLU A 119 14.92 10.38 6.26
C GLU A 119 15.15 8.88 6.06
N ASN A 120 14.46 8.03 6.83
CA ASN A 120 14.52 6.57 6.67
C ASN A 120 13.83 6.14 5.37
N ILE A 121 12.75 6.83 4.98
CA ILE A 121 12.03 6.58 3.73
C ILE A 121 12.94 6.78 2.53
N VAL A 122 13.64 7.90 2.43
CA VAL A 122 14.54 8.20 1.32
C VAL A 122 15.59 7.10 1.17
N ASN A 123 16.20 6.66 2.27
CA ASN A 123 17.19 5.59 2.26
C ASN A 123 16.60 4.24 1.81
N ARG A 124 15.39 3.91 2.26
CA ARG A 124 14.71 2.66 1.87
C ARG A 124 14.35 2.64 0.39
N MET A 125 13.79 3.74 -0.12
CA MET A 125 13.31 3.81 -1.51
C MET A 125 14.46 3.74 -2.52
N SER A 126 15.59 4.37 -2.23
CA SER A 126 16.77 4.32 -3.11
C SER A 126 17.35 2.91 -3.26
N GLY A 127 17.18 2.06 -2.26
CA GLY A 127 17.64 0.66 -2.29
C GLY A 127 16.57 -0.35 -2.71
N ARG A 128 15.32 0.06 -2.90
CA ARG A 128 14.24 -0.84 -3.31
C ARG A 128 14.39 -1.26 -4.75
N ARG A 129 14.09 -2.54 -5.02
CA ARG A 129 14.03 -3.11 -6.38
C ARG A 129 12.73 -3.90 -6.55
N ALA A 130 12.23 -3.94 -7.76
CA ALA A 130 11.04 -4.69 -8.12
C ALA A 130 11.30 -5.59 -9.31
N CYS A 131 10.77 -6.81 -9.27
CA CYS A 131 10.84 -7.72 -10.40
C CYS A 131 9.89 -7.26 -11.50
N VAL A 132 10.39 -7.17 -12.72
CA VAL A 132 9.61 -6.77 -13.91
C VAL A 132 8.52 -7.79 -14.27
N ASP A 133 8.69 -9.05 -13.90
CA ASP A 133 7.79 -10.13 -14.30
C ASP A 133 6.72 -10.44 -13.25
N CYS A 134 7.12 -10.66 -11.98
CA CYS A 134 6.20 -11.08 -10.92
C CYS A 134 5.87 -9.98 -9.89
N GLY A 135 6.50 -8.81 -9.98
CA GLY A 135 6.27 -7.70 -9.05
C GLY A 135 6.84 -7.89 -7.64
N ALA A 136 7.58 -8.97 -7.37
CA ALA A 136 8.24 -9.19 -6.09
C ALA A 136 9.20 -8.04 -5.78
N THR A 137 9.25 -7.62 -4.52
CA THR A 137 10.08 -6.50 -4.08
C THR A 137 11.25 -6.97 -3.23
N TYR A 138 12.39 -6.34 -3.42
CA TYR A 138 13.65 -6.60 -2.73
C TYR A 138 14.29 -5.28 -2.29
N HIS A 139 15.32 -5.39 -1.47
CA HIS A 139 16.16 -4.24 -1.10
C HIS A 139 17.62 -4.64 -1.19
N ILE A 140 18.43 -3.83 -1.85
CA ILE A 140 19.86 -4.14 -2.11
C ILE A 140 20.69 -4.37 -0.84
N VAL A 141 20.24 -3.83 0.32
CA VAL A 141 20.94 -3.99 1.61
C VAL A 141 20.14 -4.89 2.57
N TYR A 142 18.86 -4.61 2.76
CA TYR A 142 18.06 -5.23 3.83
C TYR A 142 17.37 -6.52 3.42
N ALA A 143 17.15 -6.74 2.13
CA ALA A 143 16.51 -7.93 1.57
C ALA A 143 17.08 -8.20 0.17
N PRO A 144 18.38 -8.47 0.04
CA PRO A 144 19.01 -8.73 -1.26
C PRO A 144 18.53 -10.06 -1.84
N THR A 145 18.64 -10.18 -3.15
CA THR A 145 18.43 -11.45 -3.84
C THR A 145 19.67 -12.34 -3.73
N GLU A 146 19.50 -13.66 -3.89
CA GLU A 146 20.61 -14.62 -3.91
C GLU A 146 21.60 -14.35 -5.04
N LYS A 147 21.08 -13.92 -6.18
CA LYS A 147 21.87 -13.48 -7.34
C LYS A 147 21.53 -12.03 -7.65
N GLU A 148 22.55 -11.21 -7.80
CA GLU A 148 22.42 -9.79 -8.11
C GLU A 148 21.51 -9.57 -9.32
N ASP A 149 20.53 -8.65 -9.16
CA ASP A 149 19.56 -8.26 -10.17
C ASP A 149 18.66 -9.37 -10.73
N ILE A 150 18.58 -10.52 -10.05
CA ILE A 150 17.71 -11.64 -10.43
C ILE A 150 16.71 -11.94 -9.32
N CYS A 151 15.43 -12.00 -9.69
CA CYS A 151 14.36 -12.34 -8.77
C CYS A 151 14.44 -13.78 -8.28
N ASP A 152 14.53 -13.99 -6.97
CA ASP A 152 14.58 -15.34 -6.37
C ASP A 152 13.29 -16.13 -6.61
N LYS A 153 12.17 -15.41 -6.82
CA LYS A 153 10.84 -16.02 -6.97
C LYS A 153 10.56 -16.53 -8.38
N CYS A 154 10.97 -15.81 -9.42
CA CYS A 154 10.63 -16.16 -10.82
C CYS A 154 11.81 -16.10 -11.80
N GLY A 155 12.99 -15.66 -11.36
CA GLY A 155 14.17 -15.51 -12.23
C GLY A 155 14.15 -14.27 -13.13
N GLY A 156 13.14 -13.43 -13.04
CA GLY A 156 13.07 -12.19 -13.81
C GLY A 156 14.04 -11.13 -13.36
N GLY A 157 14.26 -10.10 -14.19
CA GLY A 157 15.15 -8.99 -13.87
C GLY A 157 14.58 -8.04 -12.83
N LEU A 158 15.44 -7.37 -12.07
CA LEU A 158 15.07 -6.37 -11.08
C LEU A 158 15.34 -4.96 -11.61
N ILE A 159 14.44 -4.04 -11.30
CA ILE A 159 14.58 -2.63 -11.66
C ILE A 159 14.29 -1.71 -10.48
N LEU A 160 14.86 -0.50 -10.53
CA LEU A 160 14.36 0.63 -9.75
C LEU A 160 13.07 1.13 -10.42
N ARG A 161 11.96 1.19 -9.68
CA ARG A 161 10.70 1.74 -10.23
C ARG A 161 10.87 3.21 -10.58
N ASP A 162 10.15 3.70 -11.61
CA ASP A 162 10.21 5.11 -12.02
C ASP A 162 9.76 6.05 -10.89
N ASP A 163 8.78 5.65 -10.09
CA ASP A 163 8.29 6.40 -8.93
C ASP A 163 9.16 6.25 -7.66
N ASP A 164 10.21 5.45 -7.71
CA ASP A 164 11.21 5.30 -6.64
C ASP A 164 12.50 6.10 -6.87
N LYS A 165 12.59 6.85 -7.95
CA LYS A 165 13.69 7.79 -8.20
C LYS A 165 13.72 8.88 -7.12
N PRO A 166 14.90 9.35 -6.66
CA PRO A 166 15.02 10.28 -5.54
C PRO A 166 14.12 11.51 -5.64
N GLU A 167 14.07 12.15 -6.79
CA GLU A 167 13.23 13.33 -7.03
C GLU A 167 11.73 13.01 -6.93
N THR A 168 11.31 11.85 -7.41
CA THR A 168 9.92 11.40 -7.35
C THR A 168 9.54 10.98 -5.93
N VAL A 169 10.45 10.35 -5.19
CA VAL A 169 10.25 9.99 -3.78
C VAL A 169 10.00 11.22 -2.92
N LEU A 170 10.80 12.27 -3.07
CA LEU A 170 10.61 13.52 -2.35
C LEU A 170 9.25 14.15 -2.66
N LYS A 171 8.82 14.12 -3.92
CA LYS A 171 7.50 14.62 -4.31
C LYS A 171 6.37 13.77 -3.73
N ARG A 172 6.51 12.44 -3.71
CA ARG A 172 5.55 11.53 -3.09
C ARG A 172 5.41 11.76 -1.59
N LEU A 173 6.51 12.03 -0.89
CA LEU A 173 6.49 12.40 0.53
C LEU A 173 5.75 13.72 0.76
N GLY A 174 5.97 14.73 -0.07
CA GLY A 174 5.21 15.99 -0.02
C GLY A 174 3.71 15.77 -0.20
N VAL A 175 3.31 15.00 -1.18
CA VAL A 175 1.91 14.64 -1.43
C VAL A 175 1.32 13.83 -0.27
N TYR A 176 2.09 12.91 0.29
CA TYR A 176 1.68 12.13 1.47
C TYR A 176 1.38 13.05 2.66
N HIS A 177 2.29 13.96 3.00
CA HIS A 177 2.09 14.88 4.15
C HIS A 177 0.90 15.81 3.94
N GLU A 178 0.69 16.29 2.72
CA GLU A 178 -0.41 17.20 2.41
C GLU A 178 -1.77 16.50 2.35
N GLN A 179 -1.86 15.36 1.67
CA GLN A 179 -3.14 14.75 1.30
C GLN A 179 -3.48 13.48 2.08
N THR A 180 -2.49 12.70 2.50
CA THR A 180 -2.69 11.37 3.11
C THR A 180 -2.51 11.37 4.62
N GLN A 181 -1.54 12.10 5.14
CA GLN A 181 -1.31 12.19 6.59
C GLN A 181 -2.54 12.66 7.38
N PRO A 182 -3.41 13.55 6.88
CA PRO A 182 -4.67 13.90 7.55
C PRO A 182 -5.61 12.72 7.83
N LEU A 183 -5.44 11.60 7.15
CA LEU A 183 -6.19 10.37 7.42
C LEU A 183 -5.89 9.78 8.80
N ILE A 184 -4.73 10.05 9.37
CA ILE A 184 -4.39 9.63 10.74
C ILE A 184 -5.39 10.21 11.71
N ASP A 185 -5.69 11.50 11.64
CA ASP A 185 -6.70 12.15 12.46
C ASP A 185 -8.12 11.65 12.13
N TYR A 186 -8.41 11.46 10.85
CA TYR A 186 -9.70 10.93 10.41
C TYR A 186 -10.02 9.59 11.05
N TYR A 187 -9.09 8.64 11.04
CA TYR A 187 -9.29 7.32 11.63
C TYR A 187 -9.08 7.29 13.15
N THR A 188 -8.32 8.22 13.71
CA THR A 188 -8.28 8.43 15.16
C THR A 188 -9.66 8.84 15.67
N ASN A 189 -10.32 9.79 15.02
CA ASN A 189 -11.66 10.24 15.36
C ASN A 189 -12.71 9.13 15.14
N ALA A 190 -12.50 8.24 14.20
CA ALA A 190 -13.35 7.06 13.99
C ALA A 190 -13.11 5.95 15.04
N GLY A 191 -12.07 6.06 15.86
CA GLY A 191 -11.75 5.12 16.93
C GLY A 191 -11.10 3.81 16.47
N ILE A 192 -10.61 3.73 15.24
CA ILE A 192 -10.04 2.50 14.67
C ILE A 192 -8.55 2.58 14.34
N LEU A 193 -7.91 3.74 14.55
CA LEU A 193 -6.50 3.90 14.29
C LEU A 193 -5.64 3.12 15.29
N LYS A 194 -4.67 2.38 14.80
CA LYS A 194 -3.58 1.76 15.55
C LYS A 194 -2.26 2.12 14.89
N GLU A 195 -1.27 2.46 15.71
CA GLU A 195 0.06 2.84 15.22
C GLU A 195 1.09 1.78 15.57
N VAL A 196 1.99 1.50 14.65
CA VAL A 196 3.15 0.62 14.85
C VAL A 196 4.41 1.30 14.36
N ASP A 197 5.54 1.03 15.05
CA ASP A 197 6.85 1.53 14.65
C ASP A 197 7.37 0.74 13.45
N GLY A 198 7.47 1.39 12.30
CA GLY A 198 7.97 0.80 11.06
C GLY A 198 9.50 0.83 10.92
N THR A 199 10.22 1.37 11.89
CA THR A 199 11.70 1.45 11.86
C THR A 199 12.40 0.19 12.34
N ILE A 200 11.69 -0.70 13.05
CA ILE A 200 12.19 -1.96 13.58
C ILE A 200 12.19 -3.06 12.52
N ASP A 201 12.69 -4.24 12.86
CA ASP A 201 12.71 -5.40 11.97
C ASP A 201 11.31 -5.77 11.45
N ILE A 202 11.24 -6.19 10.20
CA ILE A 202 9.96 -6.54 9.52
C ILE A 202 9.13 -7.55 10.32
N ASN A 203 9.76 -8.54 10.93
CA ASN A 203 9.06 -9.56 11.71
C ASN A 203 8.56 -9.01 13.05
N ASP A 204 9.28 -8.07 13.65
CA ASP A 204 8.88 -7.39 14.89
C ASP A 204 7.71 -6.44 14.63
N VAL A 205 7.72 -5.73 13.51
CA VAL A 205 6.56 -4.93 13.05
C VAL A 205 5.34 -5.83 12.90
N PHE A 206 5.50 -6.96 12.24
CA PHE A 206 4.41 -7.92 12.04
C PHE A 206 3.88 -8.48 13.36
N ALA A 207 4.76 -8.83 14.30
CA ALA A 207 4.37 -9.29 15.64
C ALA A 207 3.54 -8.24 16.38
N ALA A 208 3.93 -6.95 16.30
CA ALA A 208 3.15 -5.86 16.88
C ALA A 208 1.76 -5.73 16.25
N ILE A 209 1.66 -5.89 14.93
CA ILE A 209 0.37 -5.88 14.22
C ILE A 209 -0.51 -7.06 14.66
N VAL A 210 0.04 -8.26 14.79
CA VAL A 210 -0.69 -9.45 15.25
C VAL A 210 -1.22 -9.27 16.67
N GLN A 211 -0.48 -8.62 17.55
CA GLN A 211 -0.97 -8.29 18.90
C GLN A 211 -2.20 -7.37 18.85
N ILE A 212 -2.26 -6.45 17.89
CA ILE A 212 -3.41 -5.55 17.68
C ILE A 212 -4.62 -6.32 17.13
N LEU A 213 -4.39 -7.15 16.12
CA LEU A 213 -5.46 -7.85 15.39
C LEU A 213 -6.00 -9.09 16.11
N GLY A 214 -5.19 -9.70 16.95
CA GLY A 214 -5.48 -10.95 17.62
C GLY A 214 -5.02 -12.18 16.82
N GLU A 215 -5.09 -13.34 17.46
CA GLU A 215 -4.74 -14.63 16.85
C GLU A 215 -5.85 -15.22 15.99
#